data_4440cb3f471e2946d73bdfe844de95cb
#
_entry.id   4440cb3f471e2946d73bdfe844de95cb
#
_cell.length_a   1.000
_cell.length_b   1.000
_cell.length_c   1.000
_cell.angle_alpha   90.00
_cell.angle_beta   90.00
_cell.angle_gamma   90.00
#
_symmetry.space_group_name_H-M   'P 1'
#
loop_
_entity.id
_entity.type
_entity.pdbx_description
1 polymer ?
#
loop_
_entity_poly.entity_id
_entity_poly.type
_entity_poly.pdbx_seq_one_letter_code
_entity_poly.pdbx_strand_id
1 'polypeptide(L)'
;MRLDKFLWSVRYYKTRSLATDACKKNRIKVNGAVAKASREIIASDTLEVKKDQINLSFKVIQVPKNRIGAKLLTLHIVDTTPKEEYEVLELRKLSQDYYREKGE
;
A
#
# COMPACT_ATOMS: atom_id res chain seq x y z
N MET A 1 6.16 10.35 -11.32
CA MET A 1 4.98 9.46 -11.53
C MET A 1 3.86 9.88 -10.59
N ARG A 2 2.64 9.93 -11.08
CA ARG A 2 1.49 10.24 -10.23
C ARG A 2 1.30 9.19 -9.14
N LEU A 3 0.77 9.62 -7.99
CA LEU A 3 0.55 8.74 -6.84
C LEU A 3 -0.30 7.51 -7.18
N ASP A 4 -1.40 7.68 -7.90
CA ASP A 4 -2.28 6.58 -8.27
C ASP A 4 -1.56 5.55 -9.16
N LYS A 5 -0.79 6.01 -10.14
CA LYS A 5 0.00 5.13 -10.99
C LYS A 5 1.12 4.45 -10.20
N PHE A 6 1.75 5.17 -9.28
CA PHE A 6 2.81 4.61 -8.44
C PHE A 6 2.29 3.45 -7.57
N LEU A 7 1.15 3.65 -6.90
CA LEU A 7 0.55 2.62 -6.06
C LEU A 7 0.22 1.34 -6.85
N TRP A 8 -0.27 1.51 -8.07
CA TRP A 8 -0.49 0.39 -8.98
C TRP A 8 0.83 -0.22 -9.45
N SER A 9 1.82 0.61 -9.79
CA SER A 9 3.13 0.14 -10.28
C SER A 9 3.87 -0.71 -9.27
N VAL A 10 3.78 -0.38 -7.97
CA VAL A 10 4.41 -1.15 -6.88
C VAL A 10 3.46 -2.17 -6.26
N ARG A 11 2.37 -2.48 -6.96
CA ARG A 11 1.46 -3.60 -6.68
C ARG A 11 0.67 -3.51 -5.38
N TYR A 12 0.49 -2.32 -4.82
CA TYR A 12 -0.41 -2.11 -3.68
C TYR A 12 -1.88 -2.22 -4.07
N TYR A 13 -2.21 -1.98 -5.34
CA TYR A 13 -3.56 -2.12 -5.88
C TYR A 13 -3.53 -2.89 -7.19
N LYS A 14 -4.53 -3.73 -7.41
CA LYS A 14 -4.63 -4.54 -8.62
C LYS A 14 -4.81 -3.71 -9.88
N THR A 15 -5.51 -2.59 -9.77
CA THR A 15 -5.76 -1.69 -10.90
C THR A 15 -5.45 -0.26 -10.49
N ARG A 16 -5.15 0.57 -11.48
CA ARG A 16 -4.93 1.99 -11.26
C ARG A 16 -6.21 2.67 -10.76
N SER A 17 -7.38 2.22 -11.26
CA SER A 17 -8.66 2.76 -10.82
C SER A 17 -8.89 2.57 -9.32
N LEU A 18 -8.52 1.43 -8.77
CA LEU A 18 -8.61 1.16 -7.34
C LEU A 18 -7.69 2.10 -6.55
N ALA A 19 -6.49 2.35 -7.07
CA ALA A 19 -5.56 3.28 -6.44
C ALA A 19 -6.11 4.71 -6.46
N THR A 20 -6.68 5.14 -7.57
CA THR A 20 -7.31 6.46 -7.70
C THR A 20 -8.45 6.62 -6.70
N ASP A 21 -9.28 5.59 -6.57
CA ASP A 21 -10.42 5.60 -5.64
C ASP A 21 -9.94 5.72 -4.19
N ALA A 22 -8.89 4.99 -3.83
CA ALA A 22 -8.31 5.07 -2.50
C ALA A 22 -7.80 6.49 -2.18
N CYS A 23 -7.18 7.15 -3.16
CA CYS A 23 -6.76 8.54 -3.00
C CYS A 23 -7.95 9.47 -2.79
N LYS A 24 -9.04 9.28 -3.53
CA LYS A 24 -10.27 10.06 -3.36
C LYS A 24 -10.88 9.89 -1.97
N LYS A 25 -10.72 8.72 -1.36
CA LYS A 25 -11.23 8.42 -0.03
C LYS A 25 -10.27 8.84 1.09
N ASN A 26 -9.23 9.59 0.77
CA ASN A 26 -8.23 10.10 1.72
C ASN A 26 -7.51 9.00 2.49
N ARG A 27 -7.28 7.86 1.85
CA ARG A 27 -6.61 6.71 2.48
C ARG A 27 -5.09 6.72 2.30
N ILE A 28 -4.57 7.65 1.51
CA ILE A 28 -3.15 7.70 1.18
C ILE A 28 -2.56 8.99 1.70
N LYS A 29 -1.45 8.87 2.45
CA LYS A 29 -0.67 10.02 2.91
C LYS A 29 0.71 9.96 2.28
N VAL A 30 1.24 11.13 1.93
CA VAL A 30 2.61 11.28 1.46
C VAL A 30 3.30 12.24 2.40
N ASN A 31 4.40 11.79 3.02
CA ASN A 31 5.16 12.57 3.99
C ASN A 31 4.27 13.13 5.12
N GLY A 32 3.31 12.32 5.57
CA GLY A 32 2.45 12.67 6.70
C GLY A 32 1.19 13.46 6.37
N ALA A 33 0.95 13.80 5.11
CA ALA A 33 -0.22 14.57 4.70
C ALA A 33 -1.05 13.82 3.66
N VAL A 34 -2.37 13.90 3.77
CA VAL A 34 -3.28 13.31 2.79
C VAL A 34 -2.96 13.88 1.40
N ALA A 35 -2.82 13.02 0.41
CA ALA A 35 -2.42 13.40 -0.93
C ALA A 35 -3.47 13.02 -1.96
N LYS A 36 -3.53 13.82 -3.03
CA LYS A 36 -4.41 13.56 -4.17
C LYS A 36 -3.77 12.55 -5.13
N ALA A 37 -4.61 11.90 -5.94
CA ALA A 37 -4.14 10.94 -6.94
C ALA A 37 -3.10 11.52 -7.91
N SER A 38 -3.19 12.79 -8.19
CA SER A 38 -2.28 13.50 -9.11
C SER A 38 -0.94 13.91 -8.47
N ARG A 39 -0.77 13.70 -7.16
CA ARG A 39 0.49 14.03 -6.48
C ARG A 39 1.67 13.33 -7.14
N GLU A 40 2.71 14.09 -7.44
CA GLU A 40 3.94 13.53 -8.02
C GLU A 40 4.77 12.83 -6.94
N ILE A 41 5.16 11.59 -7.20
CA ILE A 41 5.99 10.80 -6.28
C ILE A 41 7.43 10.80 -6.76
N ILE A 42 8.34 11.05 -5.83
CA ILE A 42 9.77 11.06 -6.08
C ILE A 42 10.48 10.15 -5.07
N ALA A 43 11.75 9.83 -5.34
CA ALA A 43 12.57 9.07 -4.40
C ALA A 43 12.65 9.80 -3.06
N SER A 44 12.70 9.04 -1.98
CA SER A 44 12.71 9.49 -0.59
C SER A 44 11.35 9.89 -0.01
N ASP A 45 10.29 9.92 -0.81
CA ASP A 45 8.94 10.12 -0.27
C ASP A 45 8.57 8.95 0.62
N THR A 46 7.86 9.22 1.72
CA THR A 46 7.30 8.20 2.61
C THR A 46 5.80 8.18 2.41
N LEU A 47 5.26 6.99 2.11
CA LEU A 47 3.83 6.82 1.89
C LEU A 47 3.21 6.01 3.02
N GLU A 48 1.98 6.39 3.38
CA GLU A 48 1.13 5.63 4.30
C GLU A 48 -0.15 5.25 3.55
N VAL A 49 -0.49 3.97 3.57
CA VAL A 49 -1.65 3.43 2.87
C VAL A 49 -2.56 2.75 3.87
N LYS A 50 -3.77 3.28 4.03
CA LYS A 50 -4.78 2.64 4.89
C LYS A 50 -5.56 1.65 4.04
N LYS A 51 -5.38 0.35 4.32
CA LYS A 51 -5.98 -0.71 3.55
C LYS A 51 -6.47 -1.80 4.50
N ASP A 52 -7.75 -2.19 4.38
CA ASP A 52 -8.37 -3.22 5.23
C ASP A 52 -8.18 -2.95 6.72
N GLN A 53 -8.33 -1.69 7.13
CA GLN A 53 -8.17 -1.24 8.52
C GLN A 53 -6.73 -1.34 9.05
N ILE A 54 -5.77 -1.57 8.16
CA ILE A 54 -4.36 -1.65 8.50
C ILE A 54 -3.64 -0.47 7.84
N ASN A 55 -2.72 0.12 8.58
CA ASN A 55 -1.92 1.24 8.07
C ASN A 55 -0.56 0.72 7.62
N LEU A 56 -0.42 0.54 6.31
CA LEU A 56 0.84 0.16 5.70
C LEU A 56 1.70 1.40 5.49
N SER A 57 2.99 1.28 5.66
CA SER A 57 3.92 2.38 5.47
C SER A 57 5.15 1.90 4.70
N PHE A 58 5.63 2.74 3.78
CA PHE A 58 6.86 2.41 3.04
C PHE A 58 7.55 3.67 2.54
N LYS A 59 8.86 3.56 2.32
CA LYS A 59 9.68 4.64 1.77
C LYS A 59 10.04 4.32 0.34
N VAL A 60 9.95 5.31 -0.54
CA VAL A 60 10.30 5.17 -1.95
C VAL A 60 11.81 5.25 -2.11
N ILE A 61 12.42 4.20 -2.67
CA ILE A 61 13.84 4.18 -3.03
C ILE A 61 14.03 4.77 -4.42
N GLN A 62 13.23 4.28 -5.38
CA GLN A 62 13.25 4.77 -6.74
C GLN A 62 11.87 4.60 -7.36
N VAL A 63 11.56 5.46 -8.32
CA VAL A 63 10.28 5.44 -9.03
C VAL A 63 10.43 4.57 -10.27
N PRO A 64 9.61 3.51 -10.44
CA PRO A 64 9.69 2.68 -11.64
C PRO A 64 9.11 3.40 -12.85
N LYS A 65 9.52 3.02 -14.05
CA LYS A 65 8.96 3.57 -15.28
C LYS A 65 7.62 2.94 -15.64
N ASN A 66 7.45 1.66 -15.31
CA ASN A 66 6.26 0.87 -15.59
C ASN A 66 5.92 0.02 -14.38
N ARG A 67 4.79 -0.70 -14.45
CA ARG A 67 4.44 -1.64 -13.39
C ARG A 67 5.51 -2.73 -13.27
N ILE A 68 6.00 -2.95 -12.05
CA ILE A 68 7.07 -3.91 -11.80
C ILE A 68 6.51 -5.24 -11.30
N GLY A 69 7.27 -6.32 -11.50
CA GLY A 69 6.96 -7.60 -10.92
C GLY A 69 7.23 -7.61 -9.41
N ALA A 70 6.57 -8.52 -8.70
CA ALA A 70 6.71 -8.62 -7.24
C ALA A 70 8.16 -8.80 -6.79
N LYS A 71 8.98 -9.46 -7.58
CA LYS A 71 10.39 -9.69 -7.26
C LYS A 71 11.22 -8.42 -7.21
N LEU A 72 10.79 -7.36 -7.89
CA LEU A 72 11.52 -6.09 -7.98
C LEU A 72 11.08 -5.07 -6.93
N LEU A 73 10.08 -5.39 -6.12
CA LEU A 73 9.56 -4.46 -5.11
C LEU A 73 10.64 -3.97 -4.15
N THR A 74 11.50 -4.85 -3.67
CA THR A 74 12.54 -4.50 -2.71
C THR A 74 13.58 -3.54 -3.27
N LEU A 75 13.69 -3.43 -4.60
CA LEU A 75 14.57 -2.47 -5.26
C LEU A 75 13.95 -1.07 -5.35
N HIS A 76 12.66 -0.96 -5.16
CA HIS A 76 11.91 0.29 -5.36
C HIS A 76 11.37 0.89 -4.07
N ILE A 77 11.00 0.05 -3.09
CA ILE A 77 10.44 0.52 -1.83
C ILE A 77 11.04 -0.24 -0.64
N VAL A 78 11.08 0.42 0.52
CA VAL A 78 11.42 -0.19 1.81
C VAL A 78 10.17 -0.17 2.66
N ASP A 79 9.71 -1.34 3.10
CA ASP A 79 8.56 -1.46 3.98
C ASP A 79 8.95 -0.95 5.38
N THR A 80 8.22 0.06 5.84
CA THR A 80 8.40 0.65 7.17
C THR A 80 7.17 0.47 8.04
N THR A 81 6.26 -0.43 7.64
CA THR A 81 5.03 -0.71 8.39
C THR A 81 5.38 -1.20 9.79
N PRO A 82 4.77 -0.61 10.85
CA PRO A 82 5.00 -1.09 12.21
C PRO A 82 4.63 -2.57 12.37
N LYS A 83 5.40 -3.28 13.17
CA LYS A 83 5.21 -4.70 13.41
C LYS A 83 3.80 -5.01 13.94
N GLU A 84 3.26 -4.12 14.76
CA GLU A 84 1.92 -4.26 15.33
C GLU A 84 0.83 -4.38 14.28
N GLU A 85 1.00 -3.68 13.16
CA GLU A 85 0.03 -3.73 12.05
C GLU A 85 -0.01 -5.14 11.42
N TYR A 86 1.15 -5.75 11.26
CA TYR A 86 1.23 -7.11 10.72
C TYR A 86 0.68 -8.14 11.69
N GLU A 87 0.85 -7.96 12.99
CA GLU A 87 0.29 -8.84 14.01
C GLU A 87 -1.23 -8.83 13.97
N VAL A 88 -1.84 -7.65 13.81
CA VAL A 88 -3.28 -7.52 13.65
C VAL A 88 -3.76 -8.26 12.42
N LEU A 89 -3.04 -8.15 11.31
CA LEU A 89 -3.39 -8.83 10.07
C LEU A 89 -3.35 -10.35 10.24
N GLU A 90 -2.33 -10.89 10.91
CA GLU A 90 -2.23 -12.31 11.17
C GLU A 90 -3.37 -12.81 12.06
N LEU A 91 -3.70 -12.07 13.11
CA LEU A 91 -4.82 -12.42 13.97
C LEU A 91 -6.15 -12.47 13.22
N ARG A 92 -6.36 -11.53 12.30
CA ARG A 92 -7.56 -11.51 11.46
C ARG A 92 -7.62 -12.71 10.54
N LYS A 93 -6.49 -13.09 9.93
CA LYS A 93 -6.42 -14.28 9.09
C LYS A 93 -6.72 -15.55 9.88
N LEU A 94 -6.15 -15.68 11.07
CA LEU A 94 -6.39 -16.83 11.94
C LEU A 94 -7.85 -16.91 12.34
N SER A 95 -8.46 -15.78 12.68
CA SER A 95 -9.88 -15.74 13.03
C SER A 95 -10.76 -16.16 11.86
N GLN A 96 -10.47 -15.70 10.66
CA GLN A 96 -11.22 -16.05 9.47
C GLN A 96 -11.11 -17.54 9.18
N ASP A 97 -9.91 -18.10 9.25
CA ASP A 97 -9.68 -19.52 9.02
C ASP A 97 -10.39 -20.37 10.06
N TYR A 98 -10.36 -19.95 11.32
CA TYR A 98 -11.06 -20.64 12.41
C TYR A 98 -12.56 -20.69 12.14
N TYR A 99 -13.17 -19.56 11.81
CA TYR A 99 -14.61 -19.52 11.53
C TYR A 99 -14.97 -20.26 10.26
N ARG A 100 -14.10 -20.25 9.26
CA ARG A 100 -14.31 -20.97 8.02
C ARG A 100 -14.39 -22.49 8.28
N GLU A 101 -13.53 -23.00 9.14
CA GLU A 101 -13.53 -24.43 9.49
C GLU A 101 -14.75 -24.85 10.30
N LYS A 102 -15.25 -23.96 11.16
CA LYS A 102 -16.36 -24.27 12.06
C LYS A 102 -17.72 -23.82 11.55
N GLY A 103 -17.74 -22.87 10.64
CA GLY A 103 -18.98 -22.28 10.15
C GLY A 103 -19.71 -23.09 9.10
N GLU A 104 -19.25 -24.26 8.83
CA GLU A 104 -19.83 -25.12 7.79
C GLU A 104 -20.74 -26.21 8.29
#